data_021d8022344230e2be5f33360a2705ff
#
_entry.id   021d8022344230e2be5f33360a2705ff
#
_cell.length_a   1.000
_cell.length_b   1.000
_cell.length_c   1.000
_cell.angle_alpha   90.00
_cell.angle_beta   90.00
_cell.angle_gamma   90.00
#
_symmetry.space_group_name_H-M   'P 1'
#
loop_
_entity.id
_entity.type
_entity.pdbx_description
1 polymer ?
#
loop_
_entity_poly.entity_id
_entity_poly.type
_entity_poly.pdbx_seq_one_letter_code
_entity_poly.pdbx_strand_id
1 'polypeptide(L)'
;DDLGRFKVYALKERIERDLPFVNVQAISNYLHLALKDKPTLLDEVDLVIITTADWWSEQYLWHLKANANWSLVHGWAEPHALVGHVLTAQTGQTGDGRQLFDVNGHFKHRFTDWPHNGVEPLPGCGASFIPGGPISIAAIATMISDAAISTLTRNPTQPFWFTYVSNPERVTEAGGTYLAEPLPPNCGNLVIKRPWPEEVAQ
;
A
#
# COMPACT_ATOMS: atom_id res chain seq x y z
N ASP A 1 0.09 -19.32 19.16
CA ASP A 1 1.03 -19.79 18.13
C ASP A 1 0.28 -20.02 16.82
N ASP A 2 0.52 -19.16 15.83
CA ASP A 2 -0.25 -19.14 14.58
C ASP A 2 0.46 -19.86 13.40
N LEU A 3 1.52 -20.60 13.70
CA LEU A 3 2.25 -21.40 12.74
C LEU A 3 1.33 -22.44 12.06
N GLY A 4 1.32 -22.44 10.72
CA GLY A 4 0.47 -23.35 9.93
C GLY A 4 -0.98 -22.90 9.74
N ARG A 5 -1.39 -21.76 10.29
CA ARG A 5 -2.72 -21.18 10.08
C ARG A 5 -2.73 -20.17 8.94
N PHE A 6 -3.82 -20.03 8.23
CA PHE A 6 -4.00 -18.94 7.30
C PHE A 6 -4.00 -17.59 8.04
N LYS A 7 -3.20 -16.64 7.57
CA LYS A 7 -3.03 -15.30 8.16
C LYS A 7 -4.36 -14.58 8.40
N VAL A 8 -5.30 -14.70 7.49
CA VAL A 8 -6.61 -14.02 7.56
C VAL A 8 -7.44 -14.50 8.76
N TYR A 9 -7.40 -15.79 9.11
CA TYR A 9 -8.13 -16.33 10.25
C TYR A 9 -7.46 -15.97 11.58
N ALA A 10 -6.13 -16.01 11.64
CA ALA A 10 -5.39 -15.56 12.81
C ALA A 10 -5.61 -14.07 13.11
N LEU A 11 -5.62 -13.24 12.06
CA LEU A 11 -5.92 -11.82 12.18
C LEU A 11 -7.37 -11.55 12.62
N LYS A 12 -8.36 -12.28 12.06
CA LYS A 12 -9.76 -12.18 12.48
C LYS A 12 -9.89 -12.40 13.98
N GLU A 13 -9.40 -13.51 14.48
CA GLU A 13 -9.50 -13.86 15.91
C GLU A 13 -8.82 -12.82 16.80
N ARG A 14 -7.68 -12.29 16.38
CA ARG A 14 -6.98 -11.25 17.12
C ARG A 14 -7.78 -9.96 17.17
N ILE A 15 -8.30 -9.49 16.02
CA ILE A 15 -9.07 -8.26 15.95
C ILE A 15 -10.35 -8.36 16.78
N GLU A 16 -11.11 -9.44 16.65
CA GLU A 16 -12.38 -9.62 17.38
C GLU A 16 -12.17 -9.82 18.89
N ARG A 17 -11.01 -10.38 19.31
CA ARG A 17 -10.64 -10.46 20.72
C ARG A 17 -10.30 -9.08 21.29
N ASP A 18 -9.52 -8.29 20.56
CA ASP A 18 -9.02 -7.00 21.03
C ASP A 18 -10.10 -5.90 20.88
N LEU A 19 -11.03 -6.07 19.93
CA LEU A 19 -12.13 -5.16 19.60
C LEU A 19 -13.45 -5.95 19.49
N PRO A 20 -14.09 -6.33 20.59
CA PRO A 20 -15.23 -7.28 20.61
C PRO A 20 -16.51 -6.75 19.95
N PHE A 21 -16.57 -5.48 19.60
CA PHE A 21 -17.68 -4.86 18.89
C PHE A 21 -17.47 -4.80 17.35
N VAL A 22 -16.33 -5.29 16.87
CA VAL A 22 -16.02 -5.37 15.43
C VAL A 22 -16.35 -6.78 14.93
N ASN A 23 -17.03 -6.86 13.79
CA ASN A 23 -17.28 -8.12 13.10
C ASN A 23 -16.33 -8.24 11.91
N VAL A 24 -15.51 -9.29 11.87
CA VAL A 24 -14.52 -9.53 10.83
C VAL A 24 -14.91 -10.72 9.98
N GLN A 25 -15.12 -10.52 8.69
CA GLN A 25 -15.22 -11.59 7.71
C GLN A 25 -13.84 -11.90 7.13
N ALA A 26 -13.31 -13.08 7.38
CA ALA A 26 -12.04 -13.54 6.82
C ALA A 26 -12.28 -14.38 5.57
N ILE A 27 -11.62 -14.04 4.46
CA ILE A 27 -11.71 -14.76 3.18
C ILE A 27 -10.28 -15.18 2.79
N SER A 28 -10.02 -16.49 2.80
CA SER A 28 -8.73 -17.08 2.46
C SER A 28 -8.69 -17.44 0.97
N ASN A 29 -8.75 -16.41 0.12
CA ASN A 29 -8.77 -16.60 -1.33
C ASN A 29 -8.15 -15.39 -2.04
N TYR A 30 -7.75 -15.57 -3.29
CA TYR A 30 -7.43 -14.45 -4.15
C TYR A 30 -8.68 -13.61 -4.43
N LEU A 31 -8.52 -12.30 -4.56
CA LEU A 31 -9.63 -11.37 -4.72
C LEU A 31 -10.55 -11.75 -5.89
N HIS A 32 -9.99 -12.05 -7.06
CA HIS A 32 -10.76 -12.40 -8.27
C HIS A 32 -11.61 -13.67 -8.08
N LEU A 33 -11.13 -14.63 -7.29
CA LEU A 33 -11.89 -15.83 -6.94
C LEU A 33 -12.97 -15.52 -5.90
N ALA A 34 -12.66 -14.73 -4.89
CA ALA A 34 -13.64 -14.30 -3.89
C ALA A 34 -14.80 -13.52 -4.54
N LEU A 35 -14.52 -12.64 -5.50
CA LEU A 35 -15.54 -11.91 -6.26
C LEU A 35 -16.30 -12.78 -7.27
N LYS A 36 -15.68 -13.83 -7.82
CA LYS A 36 -16.38 -14.83 -8.62
C LYS A 36 -17.39 -15.60 -7.80
N ASP A 37 -17.02 -15.99 -6.57
CA ASP A 37 -17.88 -16.73 -5.66
C ASP A 37 -18.99 -15.83 -5.05
N LYS A 38 -18.67 -14.57 -4.78
CA LYS A 38 -19.60 -13.57 -4.25
C LYS A 38 -19.44 -12.24 -5.00
N PRO A 39 -20.13 -12.05 -6.13
CA PRO A 39 -20.01 -10.82 -6.93
C PRO A 39 -20.37 -9.54 -6.18
N THR A 40 -21.26 -9.63 -5.19
CA THR A 40 -21.73 -8.52 -4.36
C THR A 40 -20.82 -8.23 -3.14
N LEU A 41 -19.62 -8.80 -3.08
CA LEU A 41 -18.73 -8.69 -1.93
C LEU A 41 -18.36 -7.23 -1.57
N LEU A 42 -18.32 -6.36 -2.57
CA LEU A 42 -17.93 -4.95 -2.42
C LEU A 42 -19.11 -3.96 -2.55
N ASP A 43 -20.36 -4.42 -2.68
CA ASP A 43 -21.52 -3.55 -2.96
C ASP A 43 -21.88 -2.62 -1.78
N GLU A 44 -21.67 -3.08 -0.55
CA GLU A 44 -22.01 -2.34 0.68
C GLU A 44 -20.76 -1.86 1.43
N VAL A 45 -19.68 -1.63 0.71
CA VAL A 45 -18.39 -1.21 1.29
C VAL A 45 -18.22 0.29 1.12
N ASP A 46 -17.83 1.00 2.17
CA ASP A 46 -17.50 2.44 2.14
C ASP A 46 -16.06 2.68 1.70
N LEU A 47 -15.16 1.79 2.10
CA LEU A 47 -13.73 1.92 1.85
C LEU A 47 -13.08 0.57 1.55
N VAL A 48 -12.27 0.53 0.51
CA VAL A 48 -11.34 -0.57 0.20
C VAL A 48 -9.91 -0.13 0.49
N ILE A 49 -9.20 -0.93 1.28
CA ILE A 49 -7.77 -0.71 1.57
C ILE A 49 -6.97 -1.82 0.90
N ILE A 50 -6.03 -1.44 0.03
CA ILE A 50 -5.13 -2.37 -0.67
C ILE A 50 -3.75 -2.30 -0.05
N THR A 51 -3.24 -3.45 0.42
CA THR A 51 -1.88 -3.62 0.96
C THR A 51 -1.35 -5.01 0.65
N THR A 52 -1.69 -5.54 -0.52
CA THR A 52 -1.49 -6.96 -0.86
C THR A 52 -0.13 -7.26 -1.50
N ALA A 53 0.49 -6.27 -2.15
CA ALA A 53 1.65 -6.45 -3.03
C ALA A 53 1.41 -7.53 -4.12
N ASP A 54 0.14 -7.69 -4.53
CA ASP A 54 -0.29 -8.54 -5.64
C ASP A 54 -0.88 -7.68 -6.74
N TRP A 55 -0.06 -7.37 -7.75
CA TRP A 55 -0.43 -6.46 -8.84
C TRP A 55 -1.71 -6.86 -9.57
N TRP A 56 -1.96 -8.16 -9.73
CA TRP A 56 -3.19 -8.62 -10.39
C TRP A 56 -4.45 -8.24 -9.63
N SER A 57 -4.45 -8.40 -8.31
CA SER A 57 -5.56 -7.97 -7.46
C SER A 57 -5.66 -6.44 -7.38
N GLU A 58 -4.53 -5.76 -7.31
CA GLU A 58 -4.45 -4.30 -7.19
C GLU A 58 -4.98 -3.59 -8.43
N GLN A 59 -4.49 -3.97 -9.61
CA GLN A 59 -4.99 -3.41 -10.87
C GLN A 59 -6.48 -3.72 -11.11
N TYR A 60 -6.95 -4.89 -10.66
CA TYR A 60 -8.35 -5.24 -10.78
C TYR A 60 -9.24 -4.37 -9.88
N LEU A 61 -8.83 -4.08 -8.65
CA LEU A 61 -9.54 -3.15 -7.76
C LEU A 61 -9.56 -1.73 -8.33
N TRP A 62 -8.45 -1.27 -8.92
CA TRP A 62 -8.42 0.02 -9.62
C TRP A 62 -9.39 0.06 -10.82
N HIS A 63 -9.51 -1.05 -11.57
CA HIS A 63 -10.47 -1.17 -12.64
C HIS A 63 -11.92 -1.09 -12.13
N LEU A 64 -12.24 -1.80 -11.05
CA LEU A 64 -13.57 -1.76 -10.44
C LEU A 64 -13.89 -0.38 -9.87
N LYS A 65 -12.88 0.33 -9.34
CA LYS A 65 -13.04 1.64 -8.72
C LYS A 65 -13.68 2.68 -9.64
N ALA A 66 -13.46 2.60 -10.95
CA ALA A 66 -14.00 3.54 -11.93
C ALA A 66 -15.55 3.67 -11.87
N ASN A 67 -16.26 2.60 -11.48
CA ASN A 67 -17.71 2.57 -11.40
C ASN A 67 -18.23 2.24 -9.99
N ALA A 68 -17.38 2.32 -8.98
CA ALA A 68 -17.70 1.92 -7.62
C ALA A 68 -18.18 3.09 -6.74
N ASN A 69 -19.04 2.77 -5.80
CA ASN A 69 -19.53 3.72 -4.79
C ASN A 69 -18.68 3.74 -3.51
N TRP A 70 -17.58 2.99 -3.47
CA TRP A 70 -16.63 2.99 -2.36
C TRP A 70 -15.40 3.83 -2.66
N SER A 71 -14.73 4.27 -1.63
CA SER A 71 -13.43 4.93 -1.71
C SER A 71 -12.29 3.91 -1.68
N LEU A 72 -11.12 4.28 -2.21
CA LEU A 72 -9.95 3.41 -2.27
C LEU A 72 -8.75 4.07 -1.60
N VAL A 73 -8.05 3.28 -0.79
CA VAL A 73 -6.73 3.60 -0.26
C VAL A 73 -5.78 2.47 -0.66
N HIS A 74 -4.76 2.77 -1.43
CA HIS A 74 -3.75 1.82 -1.87
C HIS A 74 -2.40 2.20 -1.28
N GLY A 75 -1.85 1.33 -0.43
CA GLY A 75 -0.60 1.57 0.27
C GLY A 75 0.42 0.47 0.04
N TRP A 76 1.67 0.85 -0.18
CA TRP A 76 2.79 -0.07 -0.35
C TRP A 76 4.11 0.52 0.17
N ALA A 77 5.09 -0.34 0.37
CA ALA A 77 6.45 0.05 0.70
C ALA A 77 7.37 -0.23 -0.48
N GLU A 78 8.36 0.64 -0.69
CA GLU A 78 9.52 0.30 -1.52
C GLU A 78 10.42 -0.71 -0.77
N PRO A 79 11.34 -1.40 -1.46
CA PRO A 79 12.26 -2.31 -0.79
C PRO A 79 12.94 -1.66 0.42
N HIS A 80 13.25 -2.45 1.42
CA HIS A 80 13.77 -2.04 2.74
C HIS A 80 12.79 -1.18 3.58
N ALA A 81 11.61 -0.84 3.05
CA ALA A 81 10.57 -0.04 3.72
C ALA A 81 11.07 1.33 4.24
N LEU A 82 12.13 1.88 3.64
CA LEU A 82 12.63 3.22 3.98
C LEU A 82 11.81 4.32 3.30
N VAL A 83 11.06 3.95 2.27
CA VAL A 83 10.06 4.77 1.60
C VAL A 83 8.76 3.98 1.47
N GLY A 84 7.64 4.63 1.64
CA GLY A 84 6.32 4.05 1.43
C GLY A 84 5.36 5.05 0.81
N HIS A 85 4.34 4.54 0.16
CA HIS A 85 3.40 5.36 -0.59
C HIS A 85 1.96 5.01 -0.23
N VAL A 86 1.08 5.99 -0.33
CA VAL A 86 -0.37 5.81 -0.23
C VAL A 86 -1.05 6.65 -1.28
N LEU A 87 -1.87 6.02 -2.08
CA LEU A 87 -2.80 6.69 -3.00
C LEU A 87 -4.21 6.66 -2.41
N THR A 88 -4.95 7.75 -2.54
CA THR A 88 -6.36 7.80 -2.19
C THR A 88 -7.19 8.13 -3.42
N ALA A 89 -8.32 7.45 -3.59
CA ALA A 89 -9.31 7.78 -4.61
C ALA A 89 -10.71 7.67 -4.00
N GLN A 90 -11.44 8.77 -3.98
CA GLN A 90 -12.77 8.81 -3.37
C GLN A 90 -13.87 8.44 -4.34
N THR A 91 -15.06 8.20 -3.80
CA THR A 91 -16.27 8.03 -4.59
C THR A 91 -16.47 9.23 -5.51
N GLY A 92 -16.75 8.96 -6.78
CA GLY A 92 -16.99 10.01 -7.78
C GLY A 92 -15.73 10.73 -8.31
N GLN A 93 -14.55 10.40 -7.81
CA GLN A 93 -13.30 10.93 -8.35
C GLN A 93 -12.81 10.12 -9.55
N THR A 94 -12.41 10.84 -10.60
CA THR A 94 -11.75 10.26 -11.77
C THR A 94 -10.24 10.23 -11.51
N GLY A 95 -9.68 9.06 -11.44
CA GLY A 95 -8.24 8.86 -11.27
C GLY A 95 -7.98 7.36 -11.32
N ASP A 96 -7.10 6.94 -12.20
CA ASP A 96 -6.73 5.55 -12.35
C ASP A 96 -5.30 5.34 -11.88
N GLY A 97 -5.15 4.84 -10.65
CA GLY A 97 -3.83 4.58 -10.05
C GLY A 97 -2.95 3.62 -10.85
N ARG A 98 -3.53 2.84 -11.78
CA ARG A 98 -2.74 1.96 -12.66
C ARG A 98 -1.76 2.74 -13.52
N GLN A 99 -2.05 4.01 -13.83
CA GLN A 99 -1.17 4.89 -14.63
C GLN A 99 0.18 5.12 -13.94
N LEU A 100 0.24 5.01 -12.62
CA LEU A 100 1.46 5.19 -11.83
C LEU A 100 2.37 3.94 -11.80
N PHE A 101 1.89 2.84 -12.38
CA PHE A 101 2.63 1.58 -12.43
C PHE A 101 2.89 1.17 -13.89
N ASP A 102 3.93 0.39 -14.11
CA ASP A 102 4.16 -0.25 -15.40
C ASP A 102 3.31 -1.52 -15.53
N VAL A 103 3.42 -2.20 -16.69
CA VAL A 103 2.65 -3.43 -16.98
C VAL A 103 2.95 -4.58 -16.02
N ASN A 104 4.10 -4.55 -15.36
CA ASN A 104 4.53 -5.56 -14.39
C ASN A 104 4.17 -5.18 -12.94
N GLY A 105 3.58 -4.00 -12.73
CA GLY A 105 3.25 -3.50 -11.41
C GLY A 105 4.38 -2.76 -10.70
N HIS A 106 5.44 -2.39 -11.41
CA HIS A 106 6.49 -1.57 -10.83
C HIS A 106 6.04 -0.10 -10.80
N PHE A 107 6.16 0.51 -9.62
CA PHE A 107 5.85 1.91 -9.44
C PHE A 107 6.84 2.79 -10.22
N LYS A 108 6.33 3.70 -11.07
CA LYS A 108 7.13 4.54 -11.98
C LYS A 108 7.88 5.68 -11.26
N HIS A 109 7.38 6.11 -10.11
CA HIS A 109 7.91 7.25 -9.37
C HIS A 109 8.60 6.80 -8.07
N ARG A 110 9.45 5.78 -8.18
CA ARG A 110 10.23 5.29 -7.04
C ARG A 110 11.18 6.36 -6.51
N PHE A 111 11.37 6.38 -5.21
CA PHE A 111 12.31 7.24 -4.54
C PHE A 111 13.62 6.53 -4.23
N THR A 112 13.62 5.20 -4.34
CA THR A 112 14.81 4.39 -4.09
C THR A 112 15.08 3.42 -5.23
N ASP A 113 16.35 3.15 -5.47
CA ASP A 113 16.81 2.08 -6.33
C ASP A 113 17.76 1.16 -5.56
N TRP A 114 17.68 -0.14 -5.84
CA TRP A 114 18.37 -1.15 -5.08
C TRP A 114 19.02 -2.19 -5.99
N PRO A 115 20.24 -2.66 -5.67
CA PRO A 115 20.79 -3.84 -6.31
C PRO A 115 19.81 -5.00 -6.24
N HIS A 116 19.66 -5.74 -7.33
CA HIS A 116 18.75 -6.90 -7.43
C HIS A 116 17.29 -6.59 -7.00
N ASN A 117 16.81 -5.36 -7.23
CA ASN A 117 15.49 -4.89 -6.79
C ASN A 117 15.26 -5.01 -5.26
N GLY A 118 16.31 -4.92 -4.46
CA GLY A 118 16.24 -5.05 -3.01
C GLY A 118 16.00 -6.47 -2.50
N VAL A 119 16.11 -7.47 -3.35
CA VAL A 119 15.94 -8.88 -2.97
C VAL A 119 17.27 -9.41 -2.41
N GLU A 120 17.22 -9.94 -1.20
CA GLU A 120 18.38 -10.55 -0.55
C GLU A 120 18.19 -12.06 -0.36
N PRO A 121 19.26 -12.85 -0.56
CA PRO A 121 19.21 -14.28 -0.33
C PRO A 121 19.19 -14.59 1.18
N LEU A 122 18.33 -15.54 1.58
CA LEU A 122 18.39 -16.10 2.93
C LEU A 122 19.55 -17.10 3.02
N PRO A 123 20.46 -16.93 3.97
CA PRO A 123 21.56 -17.88 4.15
C PRO A 123 21.06 -19.31 4.38
N GLY A 124 21.51 -20.24 3.56
CA GLY A 124 21.37 -21.67 3.79
C GLY A 124 20.08 -22.36 3.28
N CYS A 125 19.11 -21.64 2.71
CA CYS A 125 17.86 -22.30 2.27
C CYS A 125 17.44 -22.00 0.82
N GLY A 126 18.20 -21.23 0.06
CA GLY A 126 17.87 -20.88 -1.34
C GLY A 126 16.61 -19.99 -1.48
N ALA A 127 16.01 -19.57 -0.40
CA ALA A 127 14.94 -18.60 -0.40
C ALA A 127 15.50 -17.16 -0.43
N SER A 128 14.65 -16.21 -0.78
CA SER A 128 14.99 -14.78 -0.80
C SER A 128 13.90 -13.99 -0.07
N PHE A 129 14.25 -12.79 0.38
CA PHE A 129 13.32 -11.87 1.00
C PHE A 129 13.67 -10.41 0.64
N ILE A 130 12.72 -9.51 0.85
CA ILE A 130 12.97 -8.08 0.76
C ILE A 130 13.04 -7.55 2.20
N PRO A 131 14.19 -7.00 2.63
CA PRO A 131 14.34 -6.46 3.97
C PRO A 131 13.36 -5.32 4.23
N GLY A 132 12.84 -5.23 5.46
CA GLY A 132 11.99 -4.14 5.91
C GLY A 132 12.00 -4.07 7.42
N GLY A 133 12.44 -2.95 7.96
CA GLY A 133 12.49 -2.75 9.40
C GLY A 133 11.09 -2.56 10.02
N PRO A 134 10.80 -3.14 11.20
CA PRO A 134 9.48 -3.05 11.83
C PRO A 134 9.05 -1.60 12.13
N ILE A 135 9.99 -0.72 12.45
CA ILE A 135 9.71 0.70 12.73
C ILE A 135 9.25 1.42 11.46
N SER A 136 9.93 1.21 10.33
CA SER A 136 9.57 1.84 9.06
C SER A 136 8.24 1.30 8.52
N ILE A 137 8.01 0.00 8.64
CA ILE A 137 6.72 -0.62 8.29
C ILE A 137 5.60 -0.05 9.16
N ALA A 138 5.81 0.14 10.47
CA ALA A 138 4.82 0.74 11.36
C ALA A 138 4.51 2.19 10.98
N ALA A 139 5.50 2.97 10.59
CA ALA A 139 5.31 4.35 10.12
C ALA A 139 4.46 4.40 8.83
N ILE A 140 4.76 3.52 7.86
CA ILE A 140 3.98 3.40 6.62
C ILE A 140 2.54 2.95 6.93
N ALA A 141 2.36 1.95 7.80
CA ALA A 141 1.04 1.48 8.21
C ALA A 141 0.23 2.59 8.91
N THR A 142 0.88 3.42 9.72
CA THR A 142 0.25 4.59 10.34
C THR A 142 -0.21 5.60 9.28
N MET A 143 0.62 5.88 8.28
CA MET A 143 0.25 6.77 7.17
C MET A 143 -0.94 6.21 6.37
N ILE A 144 -0.98 4.90 6.09
CA ILE A 144 -2.11 4.24 5.44
C ILE A 144 -3.38 4.38 6.27
N SER A 145 -3.29 4.16 7.59
CA SER A 145 -4.42 4.26 8.51
C SER A 145 -4.95 5.70 8.60
N ASP A 146 -4.07 6.70 8.68
CA ASP A 146 -4.46 8.11 8.70
C ASP A 146 -5.13 8.52 7.39
N ALA A 147 -4.61 8.07 6.24
CA ALA A 147 -5.24 8.27 4.94
C ALA A 147 -6.63 7.63 4.87
N ALA A 148 -6.81 6.42 5.39
CA ALA A 148 -8.09 5.72 5.46
C ALA A 148 -9.12 6.47 6.32
N ILE A 149 -8.74 6.87 7.53
CA ILE A 149 -9.57 7.66 8.44
C ILE A 149 -9.94 9.00 7.79
N SER A 150 -8.97 9.69 7.21
CA SER A 150 -9.19 10.96 6.52
C SER A 150 -10.15 10.82 5.33
N THR A 151 -10.04 9.74 4.58
CA THR A 151 -10.91 9.42 3.45
C THR A 151 -12.37 9.22 3.91
N LEU A 152 -12.59 8.52 5.01
CA LEU A 152 -13.93 8.27 5.56
C LEU A 152 -14.55 9.50 6.25
N THR A 153 -13.72 10.35 6.89
CA THR A 153 -14.25 11.40 7.77
C THR A 153 -14.26 12.79 7.15
N ARG A 154 -13.35 13.09 6.21
CA ARG A 154 -13.15 14.47 5.70
C ARG A 154 -13.64 14.67 4.28
N ASN A 155 -13.97 13.60 3.56
CA ASN A 155 -14.42 13.62 2.16
C ASN A 155 -13.62 14.64 1.30
N PRO A 156 -12.28 14.50 1.17
CA PRO A 156 -11.47 15.45 0.42
C PRO A 156 -11.91 15.50 -1.05
N THR A 157 -11.94 16.68 -1.63
CA THR A 157 -12.45 16.92 -2.99
C THR A 157 -11.51 16.46 -4.10
N GLN A 158 -10.26 16.13 -3.74
CA GLN A 158 -9.24 15.69 -4.69
C GLN A 158 -8.52 14.44 -4.18
N PRO A 159 -8.12 13.54 -5.07
CA PRO A 159 -7.28 12.41 -4.71
C PRO A 159 -5.89 12.91 -4.29
N PHE A 160 -5.25 12.18 -3.37
CA PHE A 160 -3.92 12.50 -2.88
C PHE A 160 -2.99 11.31 -2.98
N TRP A 161 -1.73 11.64 -3.16
CA TRP A 161 -0.62 10.73 -3.03
C TRP A 161 0.27 11.18 -1.86
N PHE A 162 0.42 10.29 -0.88
CA PHE A 162 1.31 10.49 0.25
C PHE A 162 2.55 9.63 0.07
N THR A 163 3.70 10.20 0.37
CA THR A 163 4.97 9.47 0.42
C THR A 163 5.60 9.66 1.79
N TYR A 164 5.80 8.57 2.52
CA TYR A 164 6.64 8.55 3.70
C TYR A 164 8.08 8.34 3.26
N VAL A 165 8.98 9.14 3.77
CA VAL A 165 10.42 9.00 3.59
C VAL A 165 11.05 8.94 4.98
N SER A 166 11.76 7.85 5.26
CA SER A 166 12.63 7.74 6.42
C SER A 166 13.83 8.69 6.26
N ASN A 167 14.99 8.43 6.84
CA ASN A 167 16.18 9.20 6.54
C ASN A 167 16.80 8.74 5.19
N PRO A 168 16.99 9.62 4.18
CA PRO A 168 17.63 9.28 2.91
C PRO A 168 19.05 8.69 3.08
N GLU A 169 19.79 9.10 4.10
CA GLU A 169 21.13 8.55 4.41
C GLU A 169 21.06 7.04 4.67
N ARG A 170 19.99 6.56 5.31
CA ARG A 170 19.79 5.13 5.57
C ARG A 170 19.62 4.31 4.28
N VAL A 171 19.14 4.92 3.20
CA VAL A 171 19.06 4.25 1.88
C VAL A 171 20.47 3.94 1.40
N THR A 172 21.38 4.93 1.48
CA THR A 172 22.79 4.76 1.07
C THR A 172 23.53 3.81 2.00
N GLU A 173 23.35 3.92 3.31
CA GLU A 173 23.95 3.01 4.31
C GLU A 173 23.53 1.56 4.08
N ALA A 174 22.31 1.32 3.63
CA ALA A 174 21.80 0.00 3.31
C ALA A 174 22.17 -0.49 1.88
N GLY A 175 22.97 0.29 1.13
CA GLY A 175 23.45 -0.08 -0.20
C GLY A 175 22.53 0.29 -1.36
N GLY A 176 21.50 1.08 -1.11
CA GLY A 176 20.60 1.61 -2.13
C GLY A 176 20.99 2.99 -2.64
N THR A 177 20.25 3.50 -3.61
CA THR A 177 20.39 4.87 -4.13
C THR A 177 19.08 5.62 -3.91
N TYR A 178 19.16 6.83 -3.34
CA TYR A 178 18.02 7.72 -3.22
C TYR A 178 17.86 8.53 -4.52
N LEU A 179 16.70 8.43 -5.16
CA LEU A 179 16.42 8.99 -6.49
C LEU A 179 15.66 10.31 -6.47
N ALA A 180 14.95 10.62 -5.38
CA ALA A 180 14.16 11.83 -5.29
C ALA A 180 15.03 13.07 -5.08
N GLU A 181 14.42 14.27 -5.24
CA GLU A 181 15.10 15.52 -4.91
C GLU A 181 15.66 15.50 -3.48
N PRO A 182 16.85 16.09 -3.26
CA PRO A 182 17.42 16.14 -1.92
C PRO A 182 16.45 16.78 -0.93
N LEU A 183 16.18 16.09 0.16
CA LEU A 183 15.45 16.66 1.29
C LEU A 183 16.36 17.66 2.04
N PRO A 184 15.77 18.64 2.76
CA PRO A 184 16.55 19.50 3.62
C PRO A 184 17.44 18.69 4.58
N PRO A 185 18.64 19.18 4.92
CA PRO A 185 19.52 18.50 5.86
C PRO A 185 18.81 18.19 7.18
N ASN A 186 19.08 17.04 7.75
CA ASN A 186 18.48 16.53 9.00
C ASN A 186 16.96 16.26 8.92
N CYS A 187 16.37 16.16 7.73
CA CYS A 187 15.00 15.69 7.56
C CYS A 187 14.97 14.16 7.62
N GLY A 188 14.16 13.65 8.54
CA GLY A 188 13.82 12.24 8.63
C GLY A 188 12.36 12.06 9.00
N ASN A 189 11.79 10.90 8.70
CA ASN A 189 10.40 10.56 8.96
C ASN A 189 9.40 11.59 8.41
N LEU A 190 9.64 12.01 7.17
CA LEU A 190 8.83 13.02 6.50
C LEU A 190 7.67 12.37 5.75
N VAL A 191 6.48 12.96 5.84
CA VAL A 191 5.35 12.62 4.98
C VAL A 191 5.13 13.76 3.99
N ILE A 192 5.29 13.46 2.71
CA ILE A 192 5.08 14.39 1.60
C ILE A 192 3.69 14.12 1.03
N LYS A 193 2.84 15.14 0.97
CA LYS A 193 1.52 15.06 0.35
C LYS A 193 1.55 15.76 -0.99
N ARG A 194 1.06 15.09 -2.03
CA ARG A 194 0.95 15.63 -3.38
C ARG A 194 -0.45 15.45 -3.92
N PRO A 195 -0.95 16.34 -4.77
CA PRO A 195 -2.10 16.02 -5.60
C PRO A 195 -1.74 14.83 -6.50
N TRP A 196 -2.74 14.11 -6.97
CA TRP A 196 -2.51 13.15 -8.03
C TRP A 196 -1.85 13.86 -9.20
N PRO A 197 -0.91 13.21 -9.88
CA PRO A 197 -0.35 13.82 -11.07
C PRO A 197 -1.52 14.13 -12.01
N GLU A 198 -1.70 15.41 -12.31
CA GLU A 198 -2.55 15.84 -13.40
C GLU A 198 -2.12 15.04 -14.62
N GLU A 199 -3.08 14.60 -15.44
CA GLU A 199 -2.78 13.96 -16.70
C GLU A 199 -1.75 14.84 -17.39
N VAL A 200 -0.52 14.36 -17.50
CA VAL A 200 0.48 15.02 -18.32
C VAL A 200 -0.09 14.92 -19.72
N ALA A 201 -0.67 16.01 -20.19
CA ALA A 201 -1.14 16.12 -21.55
C ALA A 201 0.00 15.68 -22.46
N GLN A 202 -0.22 14.56 -23.17
CA GLN A 202 0.70 14.02 -24.16
C GLN A 202 0.92 15.00 -25.31
#